data_f86760256944bd6843b825b15b650c9a
#
_entry.id   f86760256944bd6843b825b15b650c9a
#
_cell.length_a   1.000
_cell.length_b   1.000
_cell.length_c   1.000
_cell.angle_alpha   90.00
_cell.angle_beta   90.00
_cell.angle_gamma   90.00
#
_symmetry.space_group_name_H-M   'P 1'
#
loop_
_entity.id
_entity.type
_entity.pdbx_description
1 polymer ?
#
loop_
_entity_poly.entity_id
_entity_poly.type
_entity_poly.pdbx_seq_one_letter_code
_entity_poly.pdbx_strand_id
1 'polypeptide(L)'
;MPTNFAEILNNCVESINSFLWGPYFLITLLCGTGLFFTIKLGFVQIFKFKMGLKELFGNFSLHGEAAGKAGMSQFQAVATAIAAQVGTGNLVGATTALIMGGPGAIFWMWCAAFLGMATNFAEICLAQIYRTKDDSGHTIGGPAFYISRGLKGKLAKILAGFFAIAIIIALGFIGNMVQANSISDGFKGAFGIPQWITGAFLAIVCAVIFIGGVKAIARVAEKIVPIMALLYVGVGLTIIFLNFQQIPEAVSLIFRAAFDPSAAWGGATGASIAAAMRYGIARGLFSNEAGMGSTPHAHAAANVKHPVDQAVLGIMSVFVDTFIVLNITVFVVLTANVISFENGKAVFTGITLVQEAFSSHIFGKVGGYSFVAICLFFFAFTTILGWYYFAEINVRYLLGAKAVRAFQILVVVFVFLGSLQKVDFVWSLADMFNGLMVVPNLIAIIILSPIVAKLLKDHDAGKEYDVKDYLK
;
A
#
# COMPACT_ATOMS: atom_id res chain seq x y z
N MET A 1 -19.41 -7.81 31.17
CA MET A 1 -19.70 -8.68 30.00
C MET A 1 -20.14 -7.77 28.88
N PRO A 2 -19.72 -7.99 27.63
CA PRO A 2 -20.18 -7.16 26.52
C PRO A 2 -21.70 -7.33 26.37
N THR A 3 -22.41 -6.19 26.40
CA THR A 3 -23.89 -6.17 26.41
C THR A 3 -24.48 -5.96 25.02
N ASN A 4 -23.61 -5.80 23.99
CA ASN A 4 -24.06 -5.48 22.64
C ASN A 4 -23.21 -6.23 21.59
N PHE A 5 -23.85 -6.67 20.50
CA PHE A 5 -23.19 -7.38 19.37
C PHE A 5 -21.98 -6.61 18.82
N ALA A 6 -22.06 -5.27 18.74
CA ALA A 6 -20.97 -4.43 18.29
C ALA A 6 -19.70 -4.52 19.19
N GLU A 7 -19.88 -4.59 20.51
CA GLU A 7 -18.76 -4.81 21.46
C GLU A 7 -18.12 -6.18 21.30
N ILE A 8 -18.92 -7.22 21.10
CA ILE A 8 -18.42 -8.59 20.87
C ILE A 8 -17.58 -8.61 19.59
N LEU A 9 -18.09 -8.01 18.53
CA LEU A 9 -17.38 -7.93 17.24
C LEU A 9 -16.06 -7.16 17.36
N ASN A 10 -16.08 -6.00 18.02
CA ASN A 10 -14.89 -5.20 18.24
C ASN A 10 -13.83 -5.96 19.05
N ASN A 11 -14.23 -6.60 20.13
CA ASN A 11 -13.35 -7.42 20.99
C ASN A 11 -12.74 -8.60 20.22
N CYS A 12 -13.52 -9.25 19.35
CA CYS A 12 -13.01 -10.30 18.46
C CYS A 12 -11.94 -9.77 17.50
N VAL A 13 -12.20 -8.65 16.84
CA VAL A 13 -11.27 -8.01 15.90
C VAL A 13 -9.98 -7.60 16.62
N GLU A 14 -10.09 -6.98 17.79
CA GLU A 14 -8.93 -6.58 18.59
C GLU A 14 -8.11 -7.78 19.08
N SER A 15 -8.78 -8.86 19.49
CA SER A 15 -8.10 -10.10 19.91
C SER A 15 -7.31 -10.72 18.75
N ILE A 16 -7.91 -10.79 17.56
CA ILE A 16 -7.24 -11.29 16.35
C ILE A 16 -6.07 -10.37 15.97
N ASN A 17 -6.27 -9.06 16.00
CA ASN A 17 -5.21 -8.09 15.72
C ASN A 17 -4.05 -8.18 16.71
N SER A 18 -4.34 -8.38 18.00
CA SER A 18 -3.31 -8.56 19.05
C SER A 18 -2.45 -9.78 18.80
N PHE A 19 -3.03 -10.86 18.29
CA PHE A 19 -2.29 -12.05 17.88
C PHE A 19 -1.52 -11.81 16.58
N LEU A 20 -2.17 -11.31 15.53
CA LEU A 20 -1.56 -11.11 14.21
C LEU A 20 -0.40 -10.13 14.27
N TRP A 21 -0.62 -8.96 14.85
CA TRP A 21 0.35 -7.86 14.94
C TRP A 21 1.15 -7.87 16.25
N GLY A 22 1.05 -8.95 17.00
CA GLY A 22 1.95 -9.22 18.11
C GLY A 22 3.39 -9.41 17.61
N PRO A 23 4.40 -9.24 18.51
CA PRO A 23 5.81 -9.20 18.11
C PRO A 23 6.31 -10.52 17.49
N TYR A 24 5.60 -11.62 17.71
CA TYR A 24 6.08 -12.96 17.37
C TYR A 24 5.50 -13.55 16.08
N PHE A 25 4.51 -12.94 15.45
CA PHE A 25 3.86 -13.55 14.28
C PHE A 25 4.09 -12.74 12.99
N LEU A 26 3.23 -11.79 12.63
CA LEU A 26 3.34 -11.10 11.34
C LEU A 26 4.60 -10.26 11.21
N ILE A 27 5.04 -9.60 12.27
CA ILE A 27 6.27 -8.80 12.26
C ILE A 27 7.46 -9.69 11.92
N THR A 28 7.58 -10.83 12.62
CA THR A 28 8.66 -11.80 12.38
C THR A 28 8.55 -12.42 11.00
N LEU A 29 7.33 -12.75 10.55
CA LEU A 29 7.09 -13.36 9.24
C LEU A 29 7.45 -12.38 8.10
N LEU A 30 7.01 -11.12 8.18
CA LEU A 30 7.29 -10.08 7.18
C LEU A 30 8.78 -9.74 7.12
N CYS A 31 9.37 -9.36 8.25
CA CYS A 31 10.78 -9.00 8.31
C CYS A 31 11.68 -10.20 7.99
N GLY A 32 11.34 -11.38 8.50
CA GLY A 32 12.06 -12.62 8.23
C GLY A 32 12.03 -13.00 6.75
N THR A 33 10.87 -12.89 6.10
CA THR A 33 10.74 -13.13 4.65
C THR A 33 11.53 -12.10 3.85
N GLY A 34 11.43 -10.82 4.20
CA GLY A 34 12.19 -9.77 3.54
C GLY A 34 13.70 -9.96 3.69
N LEU A 35 14.17 -10.32 4.88
CA LEU A 35 15.59 -10.64 5.13
C LEU A 35 16.02 -11.89 4.33
N PHE A 36 15.20 -12.94 4.32
CA PHE A 36 15.45 -14.14 3.56
C PHE A 36 15.63 -13.82 2.06
N PHE A 37 14.72 -13.04 1.44
CA PHE A 37 14.85 -12.66 0.05
C PHE A 37 16.02 -11.70 -0.18
N THR A 38 16.28 -10.77 0.72
CA THR A 38 17.44 -9.87 0.65
C THR A 38 18.73 -10.67 0.54
N ILE A 39 18.93 -11.67 1.40
CA ILE A 39 20.13 -12.52 1.38
C ILE A 39 20.13 -13.43 0.16
N LYS A 40 19.02 -14.15 -0.10
CA LYS A 40 18.91 -15.14 -1.17
C LYS A 40 19.08 -14.56 -2.56
N LEU A 41 18.63 -13.32 -2.78
CA LEU A 41 18.73 -12.59 -4.05
C LEU A 41 19.94 -11.63 -4.10
N GLY A 42 20.89 -11.77 -3.16
CA GLY A 42 22.13 -11.01 -3.17
C GLY A 42 21.90 -9.50 -3.06
N PHE A 43 21.03 -9.04 -2.14
CA PHE A 43 20.69 -7.63 -1.93
C PHE A 43 20.14 -6.97 -3.19
N VAL A 44 19.20 -7.64 -3.86
CA VAL A 44 18.61 -7.21 -5.14
C VAL A 44 18.13 -5.76 -5.12
N GLN A 45 17.57 -5.29 -4.02
CA GLN A 45 17.10 -3.92 -3.84
C GLN A 45 18.23 -2.87 -3.86
N ILE A 46 19.47 -3.26 -3.66
CA ILE A 46 20.66 -2.39 -3.79
C ILE A 46 21.25 -2.52 -5.19
N PHE A 47 21.61 -3.74 -5.57
CA PHE A 47 22.36 -3.96 -6.82
C PHE A 47 21.53 -3.76 -8.09
N LYS A 48 20.21 -3.95 -8.03
CA LYS A 48 19.30 -3.68 -9.15
C LYS A 48 18.61 -2.31 -9.08
N PHE A 49 18.91 -1.50 -8.06
CA PHE A 49 18.29 -0.18 -7.89
C PHE A 49 18.51 0.74 -9.08
N LYS A 50 19.75 0.80 -9.60
CA LYS A 50 20.08 1.60 -10.79
C LYS A 50 19.31 1.14 -12.03
N MET A 51 19.12 -0.18 -12.18
CA MET A 51 18.29 -0.73 -13.26
C MET A 51 16.83 -0.28 -13.09
N GLY A 52 16.27 -0.37 -11.86
CA GLY A 52 14.93 0.12 -11.57
C GLY A 52 14.73 1.59 -11.88
N LEU A 53 15.68 2.46 -11.53
CA LEU A 53 15.65 3.87 -11.92
C LEU A 53 15.64 4.05 -13.44
N LYS A 54 16.48 3.30 -14.16
CA LYS A 54 16.52 3.36 -15.63
C LYS A 54 15.21 2.92 -16.25
N GLU A 55 14.60 1.82 -15.75
CA GLU A 55 13.31 1.33 -16.22
C GLU A 55 12.17 2.30 -15.90
N LEU A 56 12.17 2.92 -14.71
CA LEU A 56 11.14 3.86 -14.29
C LEU A 56 11.17 5.15 -15.11
N PHE A 57 12.36 5.73 -15.35
CA PHE A 57 12.52 7.03 -16.03
C PHE A 57 12.88 6.90 -17.50
N GLY A 58 13.53 5.82 -17.93
CA GLY A 58 13.95 5.58 -19.30
C GLY A 58 12.80 5.27 -20.25
N ASN A 59 11.74 4.65 -19.73
CA ASN A 59 10.52 4.30 -20.44
C ASN A 59 9.37 5.27 -20.14
N PHE A 60 9.68 6.47 -19.61
CA PHE A 60 8.70 7.50 -19.32
C PHE A 60 8.18 8.10 -20.63
N SER A 61 7.24 7.42 -21.25
CA SER A 61 6.47 7.92 -22.37
C SER A 61 5.06 8.23 -21.87
N LEU A 62 4.67 9.51 -21.88
CA LEU A 62 3.29 9.94 -21.63
C LEU A 62 2.29 9.28 -22.60
N HIS A 63 2.77 8.65 -23.65
CA HIS A 63 2.00 7.96 -24.66
C HIS A 63 2.33 6.46 -24.75
N GLY A 64 2.94 5.88 -23.71
CA GLY A 64 3.30 4.45 -23.50
C GLY A 64 3.44 3.61 -24.77
N GLU A 65 4.41 2.70 -24.82
CA GLU A 65 4.38 1.65 -25.86
C GLU A 65 3.00 1.00 -25.83
N ALA A 66 2.36 0.89 -27.00
CA ALA A 66 0.99 0.42 -27.10
C ALA A 66 0.82 -0.90 -26.35
N ALA A 67 0.14 -0.85 -25.20
CA ALA A 67 -0.34 -2.05 -24.54
C ALA A 67 -1.07 -2.85 -25.60
N GLY A 68 -0.58 -4.04 -25.90
CA GLY A 68 -1.29 -4.93 -26.81
C GLY A 68 -2.74 -5.10 -26.33
N LYS A 69 -3.66 -5.54 -27.19
CA LYS A 69 -5.11 -5.64 -26.87
C LYS A 69 -5.42 -6.35 -25.54
N ALA A 70 -4.46 -7.10 -24.97
CA ALA A 70 -4.65 -8.04 -23.86
C ALA A 70 -4.01 -7.63 -22.50
N GLY A 71 -3.18 -6.59 -22.42
CA GLY A 71 -2.43 -6.25 -21.19
C GLY A 71 -2.28 -4.76 -20.95
N MET A 72 -1.37 -4.41 -20.03
CA MET A 72 -0.92 -3.05 -19.73
C MET A 72 0.49 -2.83 -20.29
N SER A 73 0.85 -1.58 -20.61
CA SER A 73 2.25 -1.23 -20.79
C SER A 73 3.01 -1.38 -19.46
N GLN A 74 4.34 -1.46 -19.52
CA GLN A 74 5.18 -1.49 -18.32
C GLN A 74 4.91 -0.29 -17.40
N PHE A 75 4.82 0.91 -18.00
CA PHE A 75 4.51 2.13 -17.26
C PHE A 75 3.09 2.14 -16.66
N GLN A 76 2.07 1.70 -17.41
CA GLN A 76 0.70 1.60 -16.89
C GLN A 76 0.61 0.65 -15.69
N ALA A 77 1.33 -0.47 -15.74
CA ALA A 77 1.34 -1.43 -14.64
C ALA A 77 1.99 -0.85 -13.37
N VAL A 78 3.16 -0.20 -13.50
CA VAL A 78 3.82 0.44 -12.35
C VAL A 78 3.02 1.65 -11.84
N ALA A 79 2.44 2.45 -12.72
CA ALA A 79 1.57 3.56 -12.32
C ALA A 79 0.32 3.06 -11.57
N THR A 80 -0.27 1.94 -12.00
CA THR A 80 -1.39 1.32 -11.29
C THR A 80 -0.98 0.77 -9.92
N ALA A 81 0.22 0.20 -9.80
CA ALA A 81 0.76 -0.26 -8.52
C ALA A 81 1.04 0.92 -7.57
N ILE A 82 1.71 1.98 -8.05
CA ILE A 82 1.95 3.20 -7.27
C ILE A 82 0.62 3.88 -6.88
N ALA A 83 -0.38 3.90 -7.79
CA ALA A 83 -1.71 4.41 -7.52
C ALA A 83 -2.40 3.68 -6.34
N ALA A 84 -2.17 2.37 -6.23
CA ALA A 84 -2.69 1.57 -5.13
C ALA A 84 -1.94 1.83 -3.81
N GLN A 85 -0.62 1.96 -3.87
CA GLN A 85 0.26 2.18 -2.71
C GLN A 85 0.13 3.59 -2.13
N VAL A 86 0.24 4.62 -2.98
CA VAL A 86 0.22 6.02 -2.55
C VAL A 86 -1.22 6.48 -2.26
N GLY A 87 -1.64 6.33 -1.02
CA GLY A 87 -2.99 6.59 -0.55
C GLY A 87 -3.05 7.21 0.84
N THR A 88 -4.06 6.83 1.61
CA THR A 88 -4.17 7.25 3.01
C THR A 88 -3.02 6.76 3.87
N GLY A 89 -2.34 5.68 3.47
CA GLY A 89 -1.16 5.15 4.17
C GLY A 89 -0.06 6.18 4.36
N ASN A 90 0.23 6.94 3.30
CA ASN A 90 1.31 7.94 3.30
C ASN A 90 1.01 9.19 4.14
N LEU A 91 -0.27 9.52 4.36
CA LEU A 91 -0.69 10.69 5.14
C LEU A 91 -1.21 10.25 6.52
N VAL A 92 -2.36 9.59 6.53
CA VAL A 92 -3.05 9.16 7.76
C VAL A 92 -2.30 8.01 8.45
N GLY A 93 -1.78 7.04 7.67
CA GLY A 93 -0.99 5.93 8.20
C GLY A 93 0.30 6.41 8.87
N ALA A 94 1.03 7.31 8.20
CA ALA A 94 2.27 7.90 8.73
C ALA A 94 2.01 8.65 10.05
N THR A 95 0.98 9.48 10.12
CA THR A 95 0.63 10.21 11.35
C THR A 95 0.10 9.29 12.44
N THR A 96 -0.63 8.23 12.09
CA THR A 96 -1.05 7.21 13.05
C THR A 96 0.17 6.49 13.64
N ALA A 97 1.17 6.14 12.82
CA ALA A 97 2.42 5.55 13.30
C ALA A 97 3.17 6.47 14.25
N LEU A 98 3.25 7.78 13.91
CA LEU A 98 3.85 8.78 14.78
C LEU A 98 3.14 8.92 16.12
N ILE A 99 1.81 8.96 16.14
CA ILE A 99 1.03 9.16 17.37
C ILE A 99 1.03 7.89 18.25
N MET A 100 0.81 6.71 17.66
CA MET A 100 0.64 5.47 18.39
C MET A 100 1.94 4.73 18.70
N GLY A 101 2.94 4.87 17.83
CA GLY A 101 4.24 4.22 17.96
C GLY A 101 5.39 5.16 18.29
N GLY A 102 5.13 6.47 18.32
CA GLY A 102 6.18 7.49 18.47
C GLY A 102 7.02 7.67 17.20
N PRO A 103 7.96 8.64 17.20
CA PRO A 103 8.83 8.90 16.04
C PRO A 103 9.66 7.67 15.63
N GLY A 104 10.01 6.81 16.59
CA GLY A 104 10.73 5.56 16.33
C GLY A 104 9.98 4.57 15.40
N ALA A 105 8.67 4.69 15.28
CA ALA A 105 7.89 3.88 14.33
C ALA A 105 8.34 4.12 12.89
N ILE A 106 8.81 5.31 12.55
CA ILE A 106 9.29 5.65 11.21
C ILE A 106 10.57 4.88 10.87
N PHE A 107 11.48 4.72 11.82
CA PHE A 107 12.67 3.88 11.63
C PHE A 107 12.30 2.44 11.29
N TRP A 108 11.36 1.85 12.03
CA TRP A 108 10.90 0.48 11.77
C TRP A 108 10.12 0.36 10.47
N MET A 109 9.43 1.41 10.05
CA MET A 109 8.78 1.50 8.74
C MET A 109 9.81 1.50 7.61
N TRP A 110 10.93 2.23 7.74
CA TRP A 110 12.04 2.19 6.78
C TRP A 110 12.69 0.81 6.70
N CYS A 111 12.92 0.16 7.85
CA CYS A 111 13.46 -1.20 7.88
C CYS A 111 12.52 -2.19 7.15
N ALA A 112 11.22 -2.13 7.44
CA ALA A 112 10.23 -2.98 6.79
C ALA A 112 10.16 -2.73 5.27
N ALA A 113 10.17 -1.47 4.84
CA ALA A 113 10.16 -1.10 3.42
C ALA A 113 11.42 -1.59 2.70
N PHE A 114 12.60 -1.39 3.28
CA PHE A 114 13.86 -1.85 2.70
C PHE A 114 13.87 -3.38 2.49
N LEU A 115 13.44 -4.14 3.49
CA LEU A 115 13.31 -5.59 3.39
C LEU A 115 12.17 -5.99 2.43
N GLY A 116 11.08 -5.24 2.48
CA GLY A 116 9.91 -5.42 1.63
C GLY A 116 10.18 -5.27 0.14
N MET A 117 11.14 -4.42 -0.26
CA MET A 117 11.55 -4.29 -1.68
C MET A 117 11.98 -5.63 -2.28
N ALA A 118 12.75 -6.44 -1.54
CA ALA A 118 13.17 -7.76 -2.01
C ALA A 118 12.01 -8.75 -2.05
N THR A 119 11.07 -8.63 -1.11
CA THR A 119 9.83 -9.44 -1.10
C THR A 119 8.97 -9.10 -2.31
N ASN A 120 8.71 -7.81 -2.56
CA ASN A 120 7.90 -7.36 -3.68
C ASN A 120 8.51 -7.74 -5.04
N PHE A 121 9.84 -7.67 -5.16
CA PHE A 121 10.55 -8.18 -6.32
C PHE A 121 10.22 -9.66 -6.59
N ALA A 122 10.27 -10.50 -5.55
CA ALA A 122 9.96 -11.92 -5.68
C ALA A 122 8.49 -12.18 -6.04
N GLU A 123 7.56 -11.45 -5.43
CA GLU A 123 6.13 -11.51 -5.72
C GLU A 123 5.85 -11.21 -7.20
N ILE A 124 6.47 -10.15 -7.74
CA ILE A 124 6.28 -9.73 -9.14
C ILE A 124 6.88 -10.73 -10.11
N CYS A 125 8.07 -11.27 -9.83
CA CYS A 125 8.66 -12.35 -10.63
C CYS A 125 7.69 -13.53 -10.76
N LEU A 126 7.13 -13.99 -9.65
CA LEU A 126 6.18 -15.10 -9.64
C LEU A 126 4.87 -14.75 -10.34
N ALA A 127 4.36 -13.53 -10.14
CA ALA A 127 3.14 -13.08 -10.79
C ALA A 127 3.28 -13.05 -12.33
N GLN A 128 4.44 -12.66 -12.84
CA GLN A 128 4.76 -12.67 -14.27
C GLN A 128 4.89 -14.10 -14.83
N ILE A 129 5.50 -15.03 -14.08
CA ILE A 129 5.67 -16.44 -14.52
C ILE A 129 4.31 -17.16 -14.54
N TYR A 130 3.48 -16.98 -13.53
CA TYR A 130 2.21 -17.71 -13.35
C TYR A 130 0.98 -16.97 -13.89
N ARG A 131 1.16 -15.87 -14.62
CA ARG A 131 0.06 -15.12 -15.25
C ARG A 131 -0.71 -15.97 -16.25
N THR A 132 -1.96 -15.60 -16.49
CA THR A 132 -2.85 -16.26 -17.45
C THR A 132 -3.72 -15.24 -18.17
N LYS A 133 -4.55 -15.71 -19.08
CA LYS A 133 -5.60 -14.90 -19.70
C LYS A 133 -6.95 -15.25 -19.10
N ASP A 134 -7.79 -14.24 -18.90
CA ASP A 134 -9.20 -14.44 -18.56
C ASP A 134 -10.05 -14.78 -19.79
N ASP A 135 -11.35 -15.03 -19.59
CA ASP A 135 -12.30 -15.37 -20.67
C ASP A 135 -12.44 -14.25 -21.72
N SER A 136 -12.05 -13.02 -21.39
CA SER A 136 -12.05 -11.86 -22.28
C SER A 136 -10.70 -11.64 -22.98
N GLY A 137 -9.71 -12.52 -22.72
CA GLY A 137 -8.36 -12.46 -23.27
C GLY A 137 -7.44 -11.47 -22.57
N HIS A 138 -7.83 -10.84 -21.44
CA HIS A 138 -6.97 -9.97 -20.65
C HIS A 138 -5.99 -10.77 -19.83
N THR A 139 -4.75 -10.27 -19.73
CA THR A 139 -3.72 -10.88 -18.88
C THR A 139 -4.01 -10.57 -17.41
N ILE A 140 -4.12 -11.61 -16.61
CA ILE A 140 -4.37 -11.55 -15.17
C ILE A 140 -3.36 -12.45 -14.43
N GLY A 141 -3.08 -12.14 -13.17
CA GLY A 141 -2.16 -12.91 -12.33
C GLY A 141 -2.17 -12.36 -10.89
N GLY A 142 -1.24 -12.83 -10.09
CA GLY A 142 -1.13 -12.46 -8.68
C GLY A 142 -1.05 -13.69 -7.79
N PRO A 143 -1.09 -13.53 -6.43
CA PRO A 143 -0.86 -14.63 -5.50
C PRO A 143 -1.77 -15.83 -5.68
N ALA A 144 -3.08 -15.65 -5.86
CA ALA A 144 -3.98 -16.78 -6.06
C ALA A 144 -3.54 -17.70 -7.21
N PHE A 145 -2.94 -17.11 -8.26
CA PHE A 145 -2.47 -17.84 -9.43
C PHE A 145 -1.15 -18.56 -9.17
N TYR A 146 -0.12 -17.89 -8.60
CA TYR A 146 1.13 -18.57 -8.32
C TYR A 146 1.03 -19.55 -7.13
N ILE A 147 0.13 -19.31 -6.16
CA ILE A 147 -0.15 -20.29 -5.10
C ILE A 147 -0.78 -21.55 -5.70
N SER A 148 -1.86 -21.39 -6.48
CA SER A 148 -2.61 -22.55 -7.00
C SER A 148 -1.89 -23.34 -8.08
N ARG A 149 -0.98 -22.71 -8.85
CA ARG A 149 -0.25 -23.33 -9.96
C ARG A 149 1.20 -23.69 -9.62
N GLY A 150 1.82 -22.93 -8.70
CA GLY A 150 3.20 -23.15 -8.30
C GLY A 150 3.34 -24.16 -7.16
N LEU A 151 2.38 -24.22 -6.27
CA LEU A 151 2.34 -25.23 -5.21
C LEU A 151 1.52 -26.44 -5.64
N LYS A 152 1.81 -27.60 -5.06
CA LYS A 152 1.13 -28.87 -5.40
C LYS A 152 0.13 -29.28 -4.31
N GLY A 153 -0.90 -30.01 -4.70
CA GLY A 153 -1.84 -30.65 -3.80
C GLY A 153 -3.06 -29.80 -3.41
N LYS A 154 -3.90 -30.37 -2.52
CA LYS A 154 -5.16 -29.72 -2.08
C LYS A 154 -4.91 -28.47 -1.25
N LEU A 155 -3.83 -28.43 -0.47
CA LEU A 155 -3.46 -27.29 0.38
C LEU A 155 -3.19 -26.04 -0.46
N ALA A 156 -2.58 -26.17 -1.65
CA ALA A 156 -2.36 -25.05 -2.57
C ALA A 156 -3.67 -24.37 -2.96
N LYS A 157 -4.70 -25.14 -3.29
CA LYS A 157 -6.03 -24.61 -3.67
C LYS A 157 -6.71 -23.92 -2.49
N ILE A 158 -6.57 -24.48 -1.27
CA ILE A 158 -7.13 -23.88 -0.05
C ILE A 158 -6.44 -22.54 0.25
N LEU A 159 -5.10 -22.50 0.21
CA LEU A 159 -4.34 -21.27 0.44
C LEU A 159 -4.65 -20.19 -0.60
N ALA A 160 -4.76 -20.58 -1.88
CA ALA A 160 -5.13 -19.65 -2.96
C ALA A 160 -6.54 -19.10 -2.79
N GLY A 161 -7.51 -19.96 -2.43
CA GLY A 161 -8.88 -19.54 -2.13
C GLY A 161 -8.96 -18.63 -0.91
N PHE A 162 -8.24 -18.96 0.15
CA PHE A 162 -8.17 -18.13 1.36
C PHE A 162 -7.56 -16.75 1.06
N PHE A 163 -6.44 -16.69 0.31
CA PHE A 163 -5.85 -15.43 -0.13
C PHE A 163 -6.86 -14.61 -0.93
N ALA A 164 -7.52 -15.24 -1.91
CA ALA A 164 -8.47 -14.55 -2.78
C ALA A 164 -9.68 -13.97 -2.00
N ILE A 165 -10.21 -14.70 -1.03
CA ILE A 165 -11.26 -14.19 -0.15
C ILE A 165 -10.73 -13.04 0.73
N ALA A 166 -9.55 -13.21 1.32
CA ALA A 166 -8.97 -12.22 2.21
C ALA A 166 -8.73 -10.88 1.47
N ILE A 167 -8.14 -10.89 0.25
CA ILE A 167 -7.89 -9.67 -0.52
C ILE A 167 -9.19 -8.99 -0.99
N ILE A 168 -10.22 -9.77 -1.35
CA ILE A 168 -11.54 -9.20 -1.71
C ILE A 168 -12.12 -8.41 -0.53
N ILE A 169 -12.04 -8.96 0.67
CA ILE A 169 -12.56 -8.30 1.87
C ILE A 169 -11.64 -7.14 2.28
N ALA A 170 -10.30 -7.39 2.35
CA ALA A 170 -9.31 -6.43 2.81
C ALA A 170 -9.27 -5.18 1.93
N LEU A 171 -9.12 -5.34 0.63
CA LEU A 171 -8.92 -4.23 -0.30
C LEU A 171 -10.22 -3.84 -1.01
N GLY A 172 -11.00 -4.84 -1.48
CA GLY A 172 -12.22 -4.58 -2.22
C GLY A 172 -13.31 -3.86 -1.41
N PHE A 173 -13.41 -4.15 -0.13
CA PHE A 173 -14.42 -3.55 0.74
C PHE A 173 -13.80 -2.65 1.81
N ILE A 174 -13.12 -3.21 2.80
CA ILE A 174 -12.71 -2.50 4.01
C ILE A 174 -11.65 -1.44 3.71
N GLY A 175 -10.64 -1.77 2.92
CA GLY A 175 -9.61 -0.83 2.52
C GLY A 175 -10.18 0.36 1.76
N ASN A 176 -11.11 0.12 0.84
CA ASN A 176 -11.80 1.18 0.11
C ASN A 176 -12.67 2.05 1.02
N MET A 177 -13.24 1.47 2.10
CA MET A 177 -13.92 2.26 3.14
C MET A 177 -12.96 3.19 3.87
N VAL A 178 -11.73 2.73 4.22
CA VAL A 178 -10.68 3.56 4.85
C VAL A 178 -10.33 4.74 3.96
N GLN A 179 -10.12 4.51 2.67
CA GLN A 179 -9.79 5.56 1.71
C GLN A 179 -10.92 6.60 1.61
N ALA A 180 -12.15 6.14 1.41
CA ALA A 180 -13.33 7.02 1.30
C ALA A 180 -13.59 7.82 2.58
N ASN A 181 -13.40 7.21 3.74
CA ASN A 181 -13.52 7.84 5.04
C ASN A 181 -12.53 9.00 5.19
N SER A 182 -11.24 8.74 4.93
CA SER A 182 -10.18 9.73 5.06
C SER A 182 -10.37 10.91 4.10
N ILE A 183 -10.81 10.67 2.85
CA ILE A 183 -11.16 11.74 1.90
C ILE A 183 -12.29 12.60 2.50
N SER A 184 -13.34 11.95 3.01
CA SER A 184 -14.51 12.66 3.53
C SER A 184 -14.18 13.50 4.77
N ASP A 185 -13.32 12.98 5.65
CA ASP A 185 -12.82 13.73 6.81
C ASP A 185 -11.95 14.91 6.38
N GLY A 186 -11.06 14.73 5.41
CA GLY A 186 -10.23 15.80 4.87
C GLY A 186 -11.04 16.93 4.25
N PHE A 187 -12.08 16.60 3.48
CA PHE A 187 -12.99 17.58 2.86
C PHE A 187 -13.88 18.28 3.86
N LYS A 188 -14.34 17.55 4.88
CA LYS A 188 -15.07 18.16 6.00
C LYS A 188 -14.20 19.17 6.75
N GLY A 189 -12.94 18.81 7.06
CA GLY A 189 -12.00 19.71 7.73
C GLY A 189 -11.64 20.95 6.91
N ALA A 190 -11.41 20.77 5.59
CA ALA A 190 -10.96 21.85 4.71
C ALA A 190 -12.11 22.78 4.24
N PHE A 191 -13.24 22.21 3.87
CA PHE A 191 -14.32 22.93 3.16
C PHE A 191 -15.65 22.92 3.89
N GLY A 192 -15.77 22.26 5.04
CA GLY A 192 -17.03 22.09 5.75
C GLY A 192 -18.06 21.22 5.03
N ILE A 193 -17.63 20.47 3.99
CA ILE A 193 -18.53 19.62 3.19
C ILE A 193 -18.97 18.41 4.02
N PRO A 194 -20.27 18.16 4.16
CA PRO A 194 -20.76 16.98 4.86
C PRO A 194 -20.24 15.68 4.23
N GLN A 195 -19.86 14.72 5.07
CA GLN A 195 -19.23 13.47 4.63
C GLN A 195 -20.09 12.68 3.62
N TRP A 196 -21.42 12.70 3.76
CA TRP A 196 -22.33 12.01 2.83
C TRP A 196 -22.28 12.59 1.40
N ILE A 197 -22.04 13.91 1.25
CA ILE A 197 -21.89 14.54 -0.07
C ILE A 197 -20.61 14.07 -0.74
N THR A 198 -19.48 14.10 -0.01
CA THR A 198 -18.20 13.59 -0.51
C THR A 198 -18.30 12.11 -0.84
N GLY A 199 -18.93 11.31 0.02
CA GLY A 199 -19.13 9.89 -0.18
C GLY A 199 -19.99 9.58 -1.42
N ALA A 200 -21.08 10.31 -1.62
CA ALA A 200 -21.93 10.15 -2.81
C ALA A 200 -21.18 10.51 -4.10
N PHE A 201 -20.42 11.60 -4.08
CA PHE A 201 -19.58 12.01 -5.21
C PHE A 201 -18.55 10.93 -5.55
N LEU A 202 -17.81 10.42 -4.54
CA LEU A 202 -16.84 9.34 -4.71
C LEU A 202 -17.49 8.08 -5.29
N ALA A 203 -18.63 7.67 -4.75
CA ALA A 203 -19.35 6.49 -5.19
C ALA A 203 -19.76 6.60 -6.67
N ILE A 204 -20.27 7.75 -7.09
CA ILE A 204 -20.66 8.00 -8.49
C ILE A 204 -19.44 7.95 -9.42
N VAL A 205 -18.35 8.63 -9.07
CA VAL A 205 -17.13 8.67 -9.89
C VAL A 205 -16.50 7.28 -9.99
N CYS A 206 -16.42 6.55 -8.88
CA CYS A 206 -15.96 5.15 -8.86
C CYS A 206 -16.83 4.25 -9.75
N ALA A 207 -18.16 4.37 -9.66
CA ALA A 207 -19.08 3.58 -10.48
C ALA A 207 -18.84 3.77 -11.97
N VAL A 208 -18.68 5.04 -12.42
CA VAL A 208 -18.39 5.37 -13.82
C VAL A 208 -17.09 4.73 -14.31
N ILE A 209 -16.02 4.80 -13.49
CA ILE A 209 -14.71 4.26 -13.86
C ILE A 209 -14.72 2.72 -13.84
N PHE A 210 -15.35 2.10 -12.82
CA PHE A 210 -15.45 0.64 -12.73
C PHE A 210 -16.19 0.02 -13.92
N ILE A 211 -17.21 0.69 -14.46
CA ILE A 211 -17.91 0.26 -15.69
C ILE A 211 -16.93 0.23 -16.88
N GLY A 212 -15.97 1.15 -16.93
CA GLY A 212 -14.93 1.19 -17.97
C GLY A 212 -13.85 0.12 -17.84
N GLY A 213 -13.84 -0.64 -16.71
CA GLY A 213 -12.97 -1.76 -16.42
C GLY A 213 -11.50 -1.41 -16.31
N VAL A 214 -10.64 -2.43 -16.40
CA VAL A 214 -9.18 -2.34 -16.21
C VAL A 214 -8.50 -1.23 -17.04
N LYS A 215 -8.94 -1.05 -18.29
CA LYS A 215 -8.37 -0.01 -19.17
C LYS A 215 -8.68 1.40 -18.71
N ALA A 216 -9.86 1.63 -18.15
CA ALA A 216 -10.22 2.94 -17.60
C ALA A 216 -9.41 3.22 -16.34
N ILE A 217 -9.28 2.25 -15.45
CA ILE A 217 -8.48 2.34 -14.23
C ILE A 217 -7.01 2.65 -14.56
N ALA A 218 -6.39 1.87 -15.45
CA ALA A 218 -5.01 2.07 -15.85
C ALA A 218 -4.77 3.46 -16.47
N ARG A 219 -5.70 3.94 -17.30
CA ARG A 219 -5.62 5.28 -17.93
C ARG A 219 -5.74 6.40 -16.92
N VAL A 220 -6.59 6.24 -15.90
CA VAL A 220 -6.75 7.21 -14.82
C VAL A 220 -5.48 7.25 -13.97
N ALA A 221 -4.96 6.08 -13.56
CA ALA A 221 -3.73 5.95 -12.80
C ALA A 221 -2.53 6.57 -13.52
N GLU A 222 -2.33 6.24 -14.80
CA GLU A 222 -1.23 6.74 -15.64
C GLU A 222 -1.17 8.26 -15.70
N LYS A 223 -2.33 8.94 -15.69
CA LYS A 223 -2.41 10.40 -15.77
C LYS A 223 -2.34 11.07 -14.41
N ILE A 224 -3.04 10.54 -13.41
CA ILE A 224 -3.17 11.18 -12.10
C ILE A 224 -1.90 11.00 -11.27
N VAL A 225 -1.29 9.81 -11.28
CA VAL A 225 -0.15 9.49 -10.40
C VAL A 225 1.04 10.46 -10.58
N PRO A 226 1.51 10.76 -11.79
CA PRO A 226 2.61 11.73 -11.94
C PRO A 226 2.24 13.13 -11.44
N ILE A 227 1.02 13.59 -11.72
CA ILE A 227 0.55 14.94 -11.33
C ILE A 227 0.46 15.06 -9.81
N MET A 228 -0.19 14.08 -9.16
CA MET A 228 -0.34 14.09 -7.70
C MET A 228 1.00 13.98 -6.98
N ALA A 229 1.90 13.13 -7.49
CA ALA A 229 3.23 12.97 -6.94
C ALA A 229 4.04 14.27 -7.06
N LEU A 230 4.09 14.88 -8.23
CA LEU A 230 4.80 16.15 -8.46
C LEU A 230 4.28 17.28 -7.57
N LEU A 231 2.95 17.41 -7.45
CA LEU A 231 2.32 18.42 -6.60
C LEU A 231 2.71 18.23 -5.12
N TYR A 232 2.51 17.04 -4.59
CA TYR A 232 2.76 16.75 -3.18
C TYR A 232 4.25 16.80 -2.84
N VAL A 233 5.08 16.16 -3.68
CA VAL A 233 6.55 16.16 -3.51
C VAL A 233 7.11 17.57 -3.65
N GLY A 234 6.66 18.35 -4.65
CA GLY A 234 7.15 19.70 -4.88
C GLY A 234 6.87 20.63 -3.68
N VAL A 235 5.64 20.66 -3.19
CA VAL A 235 5.27 21.47 -2.03
C VAL A 235 5.95 20.95 -0.75
N GLY A 236 5.95 19.63 -0.54
CA GLY A 236 6.58 19.04 0.62
C GLY A 236 8.09 19.29 0.70
N LEU A 237 8.80 19.13 -0.42
CA LEU A 237 10.23 19.47 -0.50
C LEU A 237 10.48 20.96 -0.25
N THR A 238 9.60 21.84 -0.72
CA THR A 238 9.69 23.29 -0.43
C THR A 238 9.60 23.53 1.08
N ILE A 239 8.64 22.91 1.77
CA ILE A 239 8.50 23.02 3.22
C ILE A 239 9.76 22.48 3.93
N ILE A 240 10.23 21.31 3.54
CA ILE A 240 11.44 20.69 4.11
C ILE A 240 12.66 21.61 3.91
N PHE A 241 12.82 22.18 2.71
CA PHE A 241 13.91 23.10 2.41
C PHE A 241 13.83 24.38 3.27
N LEU A 242 12.65 24.98 3.44
CA LEU A 242 12.45 26.14 4.29
C LEU A 242 12.73 25.86 5.77
N ASN A 243 12.60 24.60 6.20
CA ASN A 243 12.81 24.15 7.57
C ASN A 243 14.03 23.23 7.72
N PHE A 244 15.02 23.34 6.81
CA PHE A 244 16.15 22.40 6.77
C PHE A 244 16.97 22.35 8.09
N GLN A 245 16.97 23.43 8.87
CA GLN A 245 17.65 23.49 10.16
C GLN A 245 17.08 22.54 11.21
N GLN A 246 15.80 22.18 11.08
CA GLN A 246 15.10 21.26 12.00
C GLN A 246 15.22 19.78 11.58
N ILE A 247 15.65 19.51 10.35
CA ILE A 247 15.75 18.15 9.82
C ILE A 247 16.75 17.28 10.60
N PRO A 248 17.96 17.73 10.97
CA PRO A 248 18.89 16.93 11.77
C PRO A 248 18.29 16.49 13.11
N GLU A 249 17.51 17.36 13.76
CA GLU A 249 16.82 17.05 15.02
C GLU A 249 15.71 16.02 14.80
N ALA A 250 14.87 16.20 13.78
CA ALA A 250 13.83 15.25 13.41
C ALA A 250 14.40 13.85 13.10
N VAL A 251 15.49 13.79 12.33
CA VAL A 251 16.20 12.52 12.05
C VAL A 251 16.75 11.90 13.33
N SER A 252 17.45 12.69 14.15
CA SER A 252 17.97 12.23 15.43
C SER A 252 16.86 11.70 16.35
N LEU A 253 15.71 12.37 16.38
CA LEU A 253 14.55 11.94 17.16
C LEU A 253 14.01 10.56 16.67
N ILE A 254 13.91 10.36 15.36
CA ILE A 254 13.47 9.09 14.77
C ILE A 254 14.39 7.95 15.22
N PHE A 255 15.71 8.13 15.10
CA PHE A 255 16.69 7.09 15.47
C PHE A 255 16.73 6.83 16.97
N ARG A 256 16.73 7.88 17.81
CA ARG A 256 16.72 7.71 19.27
C ARG A 256 15.45 7.02 19.74
N ALA A 257 14.27 7.49 19.30
CA ALA A 257 13.00 6.94 19.73
C ALA A 257 12.74 5.52 19.21
N ALA A 258 13.48 5.04 18.21
CA ALA A 258 13.38 3.66 17.74
C ALA A 258 13.86 2.64 18.78
N PHE A 259 14.81 3.02 19.64
CA PHE A 259 15.44 2.16 20.64
C PHE A 259 15.24 2.67 22.08
N ASP A 260 14.91 3.94 22.23
CA ASP A 260 14.51 4.56 23.50
C ASP A 260 13.25 5.44 23.30
N PRO A 261 12.04 4.84 23.38
CA PRO A 261 10.79 5.57 23.20
C PRO A 261 10.55 6.68 24.23
N SER A 262 11.21 6.64 25.40
CA SER A 262 11.12 7.69 26.41
C SER A 262 11.74 9.01 25.95
N ALA A 263 12.60 8.96 24.93
CA ALA A 263 13.19 10.13 24.29
C ALA A 263 12.18 10.99 23.52
N ALA A 264 10.97 10.46 23.27
CA ALA A 264 9.92 11.18 22.56
C ALA A 264 8.83 11.68 23.52
N TRP A 265 8.48 12.95 23.38
CA TRP A 265 7.32 13.60 24.04
C TRP A 265 7.17 13.34 25.54
N GLY A 266 8.29 13.17 26.27
CA GLY A 266 8.30 13.07 27.73
C GLY A 266 7.57 11.85 28.30
N GLY A 267 7.47 10.75 27.55
CA GLY A 267 6.76 9.53 28.00
C GLY A 267 5.24 9.63 27.98
N ALA A 268 4.67 10.70 27.46
CA ALA A 268 3.21 10.97 27.48
C ALA A 268 2.39 9.93 26.68
N THR A 269 3.05 9.18 25.78
CA THR A 269 2.38 8.26 24.87
C THR A 269 2.36 6.80 25.36
N GLY A 270 3.07 6.45 26.44
CA GLY A 270 3.28 5.04 26.81
C GLY A 270 3.95 4.21 25.70
N ALA A 271 4.61 4.88 24.74
CA ALA A 271 5.26 4.22 23.61
C ALA A 271 6.35 3.27 24.10
N SER A 272 6.35 2.05 23.55
CA SER A 272 7.39 1.05 23.77
C SER A 272 8.06 0.72 22.44
N ILE A 273 9.25 0.10 22.49
CA ILE A 273 9.90 -0.41 21.28
C ILE A 273 8.97 -1.35 20.51
N ALA A 274 8.22 -2.20 21.23
CA ALA A 274 7.24 -3.08 20.62
C ALA A 274 6.10 -2.34 19.92
N ALA A 275 5.61 -1.23 20.51
CA ALA A 275 4.61 -0.38 19.87
C ALA A 275 5.19 0.33 18.64
N ALA A 276 6.40 0.88 18.72
CA ALA A 276 7.08 1.50 17.58
C ALA A 276 7.26 0.51 16.42
N MET A 277 7.71 -0.71 16.70
CA MET A 277 7.82 -1.78 15.69
C MET A 277 6.45 -2.14 15.11
N ARG A 278 5.45 -2.38 15.96
CA ARG A 278 4.11 -2.78 15.54
C ARG A 278 3.48 -1.75 14.60
N TYR A 279 3.39 -0.50 15.04
CA TYR A 279 2.76 0.55 14.26
C TYR A 279 3.61 0.96 13.05
N GLY A 280 4.93 0.97 13.16
CA GLY A 280 5.82 1.23 12.03
C GLY A 280 5.65 0.19 10.93
N ILE A 281 5.72 -1.10 11.26
CA ILE A 281 5.62 -2.19 10.29
C ILE A 281 4.19 -2.32 9.74
N ALA A 282 3.17 -2.24 10.59
CA ALA A 282 1.77 -2.35 10.14
C ALA A 282 1.35 -1.20 9.22
N ARG A 283 1.68 0.04 9.58
CA ARG A 283 1.36 1.22 8.75
C ARG A 283 2.25 1.31 7.52
N GLY A 284 3.52 0.88 7.61
CA GLY A 284 4.41 0.71 6.46
C GLY A 284 3.86 -0.27 5.44
N LEU A 285 3.45 -1.45 5.90
CA LEU A 285 2.83 -2.47 5.06
C LEU A 285 1.55 -1.98 4.40
N PHE A 286 0.68 -1.29 5.15
CA PHE A 286 -0.56 -0.72 4.62
C PHE A 286 -0.30 0.33 3.51
N SER A 287 0.82 1.06 3.58
CA SER A 287 1.23 2.04 2.58
C SER A 287 1.87 1.38 1.36
N ASN A 288 3.02 0.70 1.55
CA ASN A 288 3.83 0.21 0.44
C ASN A 288 3.44 -1.18 -0.10
N GLU A 289 2.54 -1.89 0.59
CA GLU A 289 1.96 -3.19 0.21
C GLU A 289 2.98 -4.33 -0.01
N ALA A 290 4.26 -4.15 0.31
CA ALA A 290 5.30 -5.14 0.07
C ALA A 290 5.14 -6.38 0.97
N GLY A 291 4.90 -7.53 0.38
CA GLY A 291 4.59 -8.77 1.10
C GLY A 291 3.09 -9.03 1.31
N MET A 292 2.22 -8.06 0.95
CA MET A 292 0.77 -8.26 0.97
C MET A 292 0.27 -9.11 -0.20
N GLY A 293 1.01 -9.15 -1.31
CA GLY A 293 0.58 -9.83 -2.53
C GLY A 293 -0.44 -9.05 -3.35
N SER A 294 -0.64 -7.77 -3.10
CA SER A 294 -1.62 -6.92 -3.78
C SER A 294 -1.07 -6.37 -5.10
N THR A 295 0.03 -5.62 -5.08
CA THR A 295 0.65 -5.00 -6.26
C THR A 295 1.04 -5.97 -7.38
N PRO A 296 1.39 -7.26 -7.11
CA PRO A 296 1.64 -8.24 -8.16
C PRO A 296 0.51 -8.41 -9.18
N HIS A 297 -0.74 -8.07 -8.82
CA HIS A 297 -1.87 -8.11 -9.76
C HIS A 297 -1.71 -7.09 -10.91
N ALA A 298 -1.26 -5.87 -10.61
CA ALA A 298 -0.98 -4.88 -11.65
C ALA A 298 0.23 -5.29 -12.48
N HIS A 299 1.30 -5.69 -11.83
CA HIS A 299 2.55 -6.08 -12.48
C HIS A 299 2.43 -7.34 -13.35
N ALA A 300 1.53 -8.27 -13.02
CA ALA A 300 1.25 -9.44 -13.85
C ALA A 300 0.71 -9.07 -15.23
N ALA A 301 -0.07 -7.99 -15.32
CA ALA A 301 -0.67 -7.52 -16.56
C ALA A 301 0.34 -6.81 -17.51
N ALA A 302 1.54 -6.49 -17.02
CA ALA A 302 2.57 -5.79 -17.79
C ALA A 302 3.10 -6.65 -18.94
N ASN A 303 3.21 -6.05 -20.12
CA ASN A 303 3.87 -6.67 -21.26
C ASN A 303 5.37 -6.32 -21.25
N VAL A 304 6.20 -7.26 -20.83
CA VAL A 304 7.67 -7.11 -20.71
C VAL A 304 8.38 -8.29 -21.35
N LYS A 305 9.63 -8.08 -21.77
CA LYS A 305 10.48 -9.12 -22.36
C LYS A 305 10.95 -10.13 -21.32
N HIS A 306 11.28 -9.65 -20.13
CA HIS A 306 11.73 -10.50 -19.04
C HIS A 306 11.04 -10.11 -17.72
N PRO A 307 10.61 -11.06 -16.88
CA PRO A 307 9.94 -10.77 -15.60
C PRO A 307 10.75 -9.88 -14.66
N VAL A 308 12.09 -9.96 -14.68
CA VAL A 308 12.99 -9.14 -13.86
C VAL A 308 12.85 -7.65 -14.21
N ASP A 309 12.63 -7.30 -15.49
CA ASP A 309 12.45 -5.91 -15.93
C ASP A 309 11.23 -5.26 -15.26
N GLN A 310 10.20 -6.06 -15.01
CA GLN A 310 9.02 -5.59 -14.27
C GLN A 310 9.23 -5.63 -12.75
N ALA A 311 9.96 -6.62 -12.26
CA ALA A 311 10.16 -6.81 -10.82
C ALA A 311 11.03 -5.71 -10.19
N VAL A 312 11.99 -5.15 -10.93
CA VAL A 312 12.77 -4.00 -10.45
C VAL A 312 11.93 -2.74 -10.28
N LEU A 313 10.82 -2.60 -11.02
CA LEU A 313 9.85 -1.52 -10.81
C LEU A 313 9.05 -1.68 -9.53
N GLY A 314 8.89 -2.91 -9.02
CA GLY A 314 8.35 -3.14 -7.69
C GLY A 314 9.27 -2.63 -6.56
N ILE A 315 10.59 -2.73 -6.74
CA ILE A 315 11.55 -2.09 -5.83
C ILE A 315 11.34 -0.56 -5.85
N MET A 316 11.20 0.02 -7.04
CA MET A 316 11.00 1.45 -7.21
C MET A 316 9.67 1.93 -6.63
N SER A 317 8.59 1.18 -6.78
CA SER A 317 7.29 1.57 -6.24
C SER A 317 7.29 1.65 -4.71
N VAL A 318 7.89 0.67 -4.03
CA VAL A 318 8.07 0.68 -2.58
C VAL A 318 8.98 1.84 -2.14
N PHE A 319 10.06 2.12 -2.91
CA PHE A 319 10.96 3.24 -2.64
C PHE A 319 10.23 4.58 -2.75
N VAL A 320 9.49 4.81 -3.82
CA VAL A 320 8.72 6.05 -4.05
C VAL A 320 7.67 6.23 -2.95
N ASP A 321 6.93 5.18 -2.61
CA ASP A 321 5.91 5.23 -1.58
C ASP A 321 6.49 5.64 -0.22
N THR A 322 7.44 4.89 0.29
CA THR A 322 7.89 5.03 1.68
C THR A 322 9.03 6.03 1.83
N PHE A 323 10.08 5.97 0.97
CA PHE A 323 11.25 6.82 1.14
C PHE A 323 11.10 8.22 0.51
N ILE A 324 10.11 8.43 -0.37
CA ILE A 324 9.79 9.75 -0.91
C ILE A 324 8.51 10.29 -0.31
N VAL A 325 7.35 9.75 -0.70
CA VAL A 325 6.04 10.36 -0.40
C VAL A 325 5.73 10.35 1.11
N LEU A 326 5.88 9.19 1.76
CA LEU A 326 5.62 9.07 3.19
C LEU A 326 6.59 9.90 4.02
N ASN A 327 7.88 9.92 3.67
CA ASN A 327 8.87 10.73 4.38
C ASN A 327 8.60 12.24 4.28
N ILE A 328 8.07 12.73 3.18
CA ILE A 328 7.62 14.13 3.08
C ILE A 328 6.59 14.42 4.17
N THR A 329 5.56 13.58 4.31
CA THR A 329 4.57 13.73 5.37
C THR A 329 5.22 13.75 6.74
N VAL A 330 6.09 12.79 7.01
CA VAL A 330 6.78 12.65 8.30
C VAL A 330 7.59 13.89 8.65
N PHE A 331 8.45 14.35 7.74
CA PHE A 331 9.30 15.51 8.02
C PHE A 331 8.50 16.80 8.10
N VAL A 332 7.49 17.00 7.29
CA VAL A 332 6.57 18.15 7.42
C VAL A 332 5.89 18.15 8.78
N VAL A 333 5.39 17.00 9.26
CA VAL A 333 4.71 16.90 10.56
C VAL A 333 5.70 17.11 11.72
N LEU A 334 6.90 16.50 11.67
CA LEU A 334 7.88 16.61 12.74
C LEU A 334 8.47 18.04 12.87
N THR A 335 8.66 18.74 11.74
CA THR A 335 9.17 20.11 11.74
C THR A 335 8.12 21.16 12.09
N ALA A 336 6.83 20.81 11.97
CA ALA A 336 5.73 21.73 12.30
C ALA A 336 5.51 21.95 13.81
N ASN A 337 6.03 21.07 14.67
CA ASN A 337 5.80 21.09 16.11
C ASN A 337 4.32 21.12 16.53
N VAL A 338 3.44 20.53 15.71
CA VAL A 338 1.99 20.51 15.95
C VAL A 338 1.49 19.31 16.75
N ILE A 339 2.39 18.35 17.04
CA ILE A 339 2.05 17.18 17.85
C ILE A 339 1.97 17.59 19.31
N SER A 340 0.78 17.53 19.88
CA SER A 340 0.51 17.85 21.28
C SER A 340 -0.50 16.86 21.87
N PHE A 341 -0.41 16.67 23.19
CA PHE A 341 -1.25 15.75 23.94
C PHE A 341 -1.98 16.49 25.05
N GLU A 342 -3.29 16.27 25.16
CA GLU A 342 -4.12 16.73 26.24
C GLU A 342 -4.79 15.52 26.92
N ASN A 343 -4.66 15.42 28.24
CA ASN A 343 -5.17 14.28 29.01
C ASN A 343 -4.73 12.89 28.45
N GLY A 344 -3.50 12.79 27.94
CA GLY A 344 -2.94 11.59 27.35
C GLY A 344 -3.48 11.23 25.95
N LYS A 345 -4.27 12.12 25.32
CA LYS A 345 -4.76 11.95 23.95
C LYS A 345 -4.15 13.00 23.04
N ALA A 346 -3.80 12.59 21.83
CA ALA A 346 -3.32 13.54 20.82
C ALA A 346 -4.45 14.51 20.43
N VAL A 347 -4.11 15.80 20.35
CA VAL A 347 -5.08 16.87 19.99
C VAL A 347 -5.49 16.73 18.52
N PHE A 348 -4.52 16.45 17.65
CA PHE A 348 -4.76 16.19 16.24
C PHE A 348 -4.33 14.78 15.89
N THR A 349 -5.11 14.08 15.06
CA THR A 349 -4.84 12.72 14.60
C THR A 349 -5.18 12.57 13.13
N GLY A 350 -4.67 11.51 12.48
CA GLY A 350 -5.00 11.20 11.11
C GLY A 350 -4.76 12.36 10.15
N ILE A 351 -5.74 12.65 9.30
CA ILE A 351 -5.60 13.69 8.28
C ILE A 351 -5.54 15.11 8.85
N THR A 352 -6.21 15.37 9.97
CA THR A 352 -6.18 16.68 10.61
C THR A 352 -4.79 17.06 11.09
N LEU A 353 -4.00 16.10 11.56
CA LEU A 353 -2.60 16.36 11.92
C LEU A 353 -1.75 16.79 10.72
N VAL A 354 -1.96 16.17 9.56
CA VAL A 354 -1.29 16.57 8.31
C VAL A 354 -1.74 17.96 7.88
N GLN A 355 -3.04 18.24 7.94
CA GLN A 355 -3.61 19.54 7.61
C GLN A 355 -3.04 20.66 8.49
N GLU A 356 -2.95 20.44 9.79
CA GLU A 356 -2.33 21.41 10.72
C GLU A 356 -0.85 21.61 10.42
N ALA A 357 -0.11 20.54 10.15
CA ALA A 357 1.31 20.62 9.83
C ALA A 357 1.59 21.45 8.56
N PHE A 358 0.84 21.20 7.48
CA PHE A 358 1.01 22.00 6.26
C PHE A 358 0.57 23.45 6.45
N SER A 359 -0.49 23.69 7.23
CA SER A 359 -1.01 25.03 7.49
C SER A 359 -0.05 25.90 8.33
N SER A 360 0.75 25.28 9.20
CA SER A 360 1.73 25.98 10.03
C SER A 360 2.96 26.45 9.27
N HIS A 361 3.30 25.79 8.17
CA HIS A 361 4.48 26.13 7.37
C HIS A 361 4.21 27.14 6.27
N ILE A 362 3.19 26.83 5.41
CA ILE A 362 2.85 27.64 4.24
C ILE A 362 1.35 27.62 4.01
N PHE A 363 0.82 28.59 3.27
CA PHE A 363 -0.58 28.74 2.89
C PHE A 363 -1.54 29.15 4.01
N GLY A 364 -1.14 29.20 5.29
CA GLY A 364 -2.04 29.41 6.42
C GLY A 364 -3.12 28.33 6.53
N LYS A 365 -4.05 28.49 7.47
CA LYS A 365 -5.02 27.44 7.82
C LYS A 365 -5.88 26.99 6.64
N VAL A 366 -6.48 27.94 5.92
CA VAL A 366 -7.39 27.62 4.79
C VAL A 366 -6.61 26.95 3.64
N GLY A 367 -5.45 27.49 3.27
CA GLY A 367 -4.67 26.98 2.15
C GLY A 367 -4.04 25.60 2.46
N GLY A 368 -3.47 25.41 3.63
CA GLY A 368 -2.87 24.14 4.05
C GLY A 368 -3.90 23.02 4.13
N TYR A 369 -5.04 23.29 4.75
CA TYR A 369 -6.14 22.30 4.82
C TYR A 369 -6.66 21.92 3.43
N SER A 370 -6.87 22.92 2.56
CA SER A 370 -7.36 22.69 1.19
C SER A 370 -6.35 21.90 0.37
N PHE A 371 -5.06 22.26 0.41
CA PHE A 371 -4.00 21.56 -0.29
C PHE A 371 -3.94 20.08 0.09
N VAL A 372 -3.90 19.79 1.41
CA VAL A 372 -3.83 18.41 1.90
C VAL A 372 -5.09 17.62 1.54
N ALA A 373 -6.29 18.23 1.64
CA ALA A 373 -7.53 17.56 1.26
C ALA A 373 -7.55 17.19 -0.24
N ILE A 374 -7.09 18.09 -1.12
CA ILE A 374 -7.00 17.83 -2.57
C ILE A 374 -5.95 16.75 -2.87
N CYS A 375 -4.78 16.81 -2.25
CA CYS A 375 -3.75 15.77 -2.42
C CYS A 375 -4.26 14.41 -1.92
N LEU A 376 -4.88 14.36 -0.76
CA LEU A 376 -5.48 13.13 -0.23
C LEU A 376 -6.58 12.59 -1.14
N PHE A 377 -7.40 13.48 -1.72
CA PHE A 377 -8.40 13.03 -2.68
C PHE A 377 -7.74 12.27 -3.84
N PHE A 378 -6.74 12.82 -4.49
CA PHE A 378 -6.07 12.14 -5.59
C PHE A 378 -5.39 10.85 -5.16
N PHE A 379 -4.67 10.85 -4.04
CA PHE A 379 -3.98 9.67 -3.51
C PHE A 379 -4.98 8.56 -3.17
N ALA A 380 -5.92 8.82 -2.29
CA ALA A 380 -6.86 7.81 -1.82
C ALA A 380 -7.85 7.38 -2.90
N PHE A 381 -8.25 8.27 -3.80
CA PHE A 381 -9.10 7.93 -4.93
C PHE A 381 -8.40 6.96 -5.91
N THR A 382 -7.15 7.20 -6.25
CA THR A 382 -6.41 6.26 -7.12
C THR A 382 -6.16 4.93 -6.42
N THR A 383 -5.99 4.93 -5.09
CA THR A 383 -5.91 3.69 -4.29
C THR A 383 -7.23 2.90 -4.35
N ILE A 384 -8.39 3.56 -4.23
CA ILE A 384 -9.70 2.88 -4.40
C ILE A 384 -9.75 2.15 -5.75
N LEU A 385 -9.30 2.80 -6.83
CA LEU A 385 -9.31 2.20 -8.16
C LEU A 385 -8.36 1.00 -8.28
N GLY A 386 -7.13 1.12 -7.74
CA GLY A 386 -6.14 0.04 -7.75
C GLY A 386 -6.59 -1.15 -6.91
N TRP A 387 -7.07 -0.92 -5.71
CA TRP A 387 -7.53 -1.96 -4.80
C TRP A 387 -8.81 -2.66 -5.30
N TYR A 388 -9.73 -1.90 -5.88
CA TYR A 388 -10.86 -2.49 -6.59
C TYR A 388 -10.37 -3.46 -7.68
N TYR A 389 -9.41 -3.05 -8.52
CA TYR A 389 -8.85 -3.88 -9.59
C TYR A 389 -8.21 -5.17 -9.06
N PHE A 390 -7.42 -5.09 -8.00
CA PHE A 390 -6.80 -6.28 -7.39
C PHE A 390 -7.85 -7.25 -6.84
N ALA A 391 -8.88 -6.72 -6.18
CA ALA A 391 -9.98 -7.52 -5.68
C ALA A 391 -10.83 -8.12 -6.82
N GLU A 392 -11.10 -7.37 -7.90
CA GLU A 392 -11.83 -7.86 -9.07
C GLU A 392 -11.16 -9.07 -9.70
N ILE A 393 -9.82 -9.09 -9.82
CA ILE A 393 -9.08 -10.25 -10.34
C ILE A 393 -9.35 -11.49 -9.48
N ASN A 394 -9.43 -11.33 -8.16
CA ASN A 394 -9.70 -12.43 -7.24
C ASN A 394 -11.17 -12.87 -7.23
N VAL A 395 -12.10 -11.96 -7.48
CA VAL A 395 -13.50 -12.31 -7.75
C VAL A 395 -13.61 -13.13 -9.03
N ARG A 396 -12.91 -12.74 -10.10
CA ARG A 396 -12.85 -13.52 -11.34
C ARG A 396 -12.26 -14.91 -11.12
N TYR A 397 -11.20 -14.99 -10.30
CA TYR A 397 -10.55 -16.25 -9.95
C TYR A 397 -11.49 -17.23 -9.22
N LEU A 398 -12.28 -16.75 -8.26
CA LEU A 398 -13.15 -17.59 -7.42
C LEU A 398 -14.52 -17.86 -8.05
N LEU A 399 -15.14 -16.84 -8.63
CA LEU A 399 -16.57 -16.83 -8.99
C LEU A 399 -16.81 -16.61 -10.50
N GLY A 400 -15.73 -16.33 -11.26
CA GLY A 400 -15.81 -16.08 -12.70
C GLY A 400 -16.30 -14.66 -13.06
N ALA A 401 -16.32 -14.37 -14.34
CA ALA A 401 -16.63 -13.02 -14.86
C ALA A 401 -18.04 -12.52 -14.54
N LYS A 402 -19.01 -13.42 -14.38
CA LYS A 402 -20.42 -13.07 -14.11
C LYS A 402 -20.61 -12.37 -12.75
N ALA A 403 -19.79 -12.71 -11.76
CA ALA A 403 -19.85 -12.14 -10.41
C ALA A 403 -19.32 -10.69 -10.33
N VAL A 404 -18.52 -10.26 -11.30
CA VAL A 404 -17.88 -8.94 -11.29
C VAL A 404 -18.88 -7.80 -11.20
N ARG A 405 -20.03 -7.91 -11.92
CA ARG A 405 -21.04 -6.86 -11.89
C ARG A 405 -21.66 -6.65 -10.50
N ALA A 406 -21.96 -7.74 -9.80
CA ALA A 406 -22.47 -7.67 -8.43
C ALA A 406 -21.41 -7.12 -7.49
N PHE A 407 -20.13 -7.52 -7.65
CA PHE A 407 -19.02 -7.01 -6.89
C PHE A 407 -18.82 -5.50 -7.10
N GLN A 408 -18.89 -5.00 -8.33
CA GLN A 408 -18.81 -3.56 -8.64
C GLN A 408 -19.85 -2.75 -7.85
N ILE A 409 -21.10 -3.19 -7.87
CA ILE A 409 -22.20 -2.51 -7.14
C ILE A 409 -21.91 -2.51 -5.63
N LEU A 410 -21.50 -3.66 -5.09
CA LEU A 410 -21.17 -3.77 -3.66
C LEU A 410 -20.04 -2.84 -3.27
N VAL A 411 -18.94 -2.77 -4.06
CA VAL A 411 -17.81 -1.87 -3.74
C VAL A 411 -18.26 -0.41 -3.74
N VAL A 412 -19.07 0.01 -4.71
CA VAL A 412 -19.61 1.38 -4.75
C VAL A 412 -20.44 1.70 -3.49
N VAL A 413 -21.27 0.76 -3.04
CA VAL A 413 -22.03 0.90 -1.79
C VAL A 413 -21.08 0.99 -0.59
N PHE A 414 -20.03 0.16 -0.52
CA PHE A 414 -19.07 0.19 0.58
C PHE A 414 -18.22 1.47 0.58
N VAL A 415 -17.87 2.03 -0.57
CA VAL A 415 -17.22 3.35 -0.68
C VAL A 415 -18.11 4.44 -0.07
N PHE A 416 -19.40 4.45 -0.39
CA PHE A 416 -20.35 5.39 0.21
C PHE A 416 -20.49 5.19 1.73
N LEU A 417 -20.74 3.95 2.16
CA LEU A 417 -20.91 3.63 3.58
C LEU A 417 -19.62 3.94 4.38
N GLY A 418 -18.44 3.68 3.79
CA GLY A 418 -17.15 3.96 4.41
C GLY A 418 -16.97 5.42 4.74
N SER A 419 -17.45 6.33 3.88
CA SER A 419 -17.38 7.78 4.14
C SER A 419 -18.13 8.23 5.40
N LEU A 420 -19.08 7.41 5.87
CA LEU A 420 -19.95 7.72 7.02
C LEU A 420 -19.52 7.04 8.33
N GLN A 421 -18.55 6.11 8.27
CA GLN A 421 -18.17 5.29 9.42
C GLN A 421 -17.21 6.02 10.37
N LYS A 422 -17.14 5.52 11.60
CA LYS A 422 -16.09 5.92 12.55
C LYS A 422 -14.75 5.32 12.15
N VAL A 423 -13.71 6.13 12.16
CA VAL A 423 -12.36 5.81 11.66
C VAL A 423 -11.77 4.56 12.32
N ASP A 424 -11.82 4.47 13.65
CA ASP A 424 -11.08 3.47 14.43
C ASP A 424 -11.47 2.02 14.10
N PHE A 425 -12.78 1.75 14.01
CA PHE A 425 -13.27 0.40 13.73
C PHE A 425 -12.89 -0.07 12.32
N VAL A 426 -12.99 0.82 11.32
CA VAL A 426 -12.64 0.47 9.93
C VAL A 426 -11.15 0.19 9.79
N TRP A 427 -10.29 0.94 10.50
CA TRP A 427 -8.86 0.66 10.55
C TRP A 427 -8.53 -0.67 11.23
N SER A 428 -9.20 -1.01 12.33
CA SER A 428 -8.99 -2.30 13.01
C SER A 428 -9.37 -3.48 12.13
N LEU A 429 -10.45 -3.37 11.35
CA LEU A 429 -10.83 -4.37 10.36
C LEU A 429 -9.80 -4.46 9.21
N ALA A 430 -9.31 -3.32 8.73
CA ALA A 430 -8.30 -3.29 7.67
C ALA A 430 -7.02 -3.99 8.14
N ASP A 431 -6.55 -3.72 9.34
CA ASP A 431 -5.37 -4.38 9.92
C ASP A 431 -5.56 -5.91 9.99
N MET A 432 -6.74 -6.36 10.44
CA MET A 432 -7.04 -7.79 10.56
C MET A 432 -6.99 -8.50 9.19
N PHE A 433 -7.71 -7.99 8.20
CA PHE A 433 -7.78 -8.67 6.91
C PHE A 433 -6.50 -8.52 6.08
N ASN A 434 -5.79 -7.39 6.17
CA ASN A 434 -4.46 -7.24 5.60
C ASN A 434 -3.48 -8.26 6.20
N GLY A 435 -3.49 -8.43 7.54
CA GLY A 435 -2.68 -9.43 8.19
C GLY A 435 -3.00 -10.86 7.74
N LEU A 436 -4.28 -11.18 7.60
CA LEU A 436 -4.71 -12.51 7.16
C LEU A 436 -4.27 -12.84 5.73
N MET A 437 -4.32 -11.86 4.80
CA MET A 437 -3.91 -12.12 3.41
C MET A 437 -2.40 -12.25 3.23
N VAL A 438 -1.59 -11.65 4.10
CA VAL A 438 -0.13 -11.75 4.08
C VAL A 438 0.36 -13.18 4.25
N VAL A 439 -0.26 -13.94 5.17
CA VAL A 439 0.23 -15.27 5.56
C VAL A 439 0.32 -16.26 4.39
N PRO A 440 -0.74 -16.56 3.63
CA PRO A 440 -0.66 -17.50 2.51
C PRO A 440 0.28 -17.01 1.42
N ASN A 441 0.38 -15.70 1.21
CA ASN A 441 1.29 -15.11 0.24
C ASN A 441 2.75 -15.38 0.60
N LEU A 442 3.19 -15.02 1.81
CA LEU A 442 4.57 -15.18 2.24
C LEU A 442 4.99 -16.66 2.27
N ILE A 443 4.13 -17.56 2.71
CA ILE A 443 4.38 -19.00 2.66
C ILE A 443 4.68 -19.44 1.21
N ALA A 444 3.85 -19.01 0.28
CA ALA A 444 4.00 -19.42 -1.11
C ALA A 444 5.28 -18.89 -1.76
N ILE A 445 5.60 -17.60 -1.57
CA ILE A 445 6.81 -17.04 -2.18
C ILE A 445 8.10 -17.61 -1.59
N ILE A 446 8.12 -17.96 -0.29
CA ILE A 446 9.26 -18.66 0.33
C ILE A 446 9.46 -20.02 -0.33
N ILE A 447 8.40 -20.81 -0.50
CA ILE A 447 8.47 -22.14 -1.12
C ILE A 447 8.91 -22.01 -2.59
N LEU A 448 8.40 -21.01 -3.32
CA LEU A 448 8.71 -20.77 -4.73
C LEU A 448 10.02 -19.98 -4.95
N SER A 449 10.72 -19.62 -3.89
CA SER A 449 11.94 -18.80 -3.95
C SER A 449 13.07 -19.37 -4.82
N PRO A 450 13.24 -20.72 -5.01
CA PRO A 450 14.24 -21.23 -5.94
C PRO A 450 13.98 -20.80 -7.40
N ILE A 451 12.70 -20.66 -7.78
CA ILE A 451 12.32 -20.20 -9.12
C ILE A 451 12.75 -18.75 -9.32
N VAL A 452 12.50 -17.90 -8.33
CA VAL A 452 12.90 -16.48 -8.36
C VAL A 452 14.43 -16.34 -8.45
N ALA A 453 15.18 -17.09 -7.65
CA ALA A 453 16.63 -17.06 -7.66
C ALA A 453 17.21 -17.54 -9.00
N LYS A 454 16.63 -18.60 -9.60
CA LYS A 454 17.01 -19.06 -10.94
C LYS A 454 16.71 -17.98 -11.99
N LEU A 455 15.52 -17.36 -11.94
CA LEU A 455 15.11 -16.33 -12.88
C LEU A 455 16.06 -15.13 -12.87
N LEU A 456 16.46 -14.66 -11.68
CA LEU A 456 17.41 -13.56 -11.53
C LEU A 456 18.79 -13.94 -12.09
N LYS A 457 19.29 -15.15 -11.78
CA LYS A 457 20.57 -15.65 -12.29
C LYS A 457 20.58 -15.76 -13.82
N ASP A 458 19.50 -16.27 -14.40
CA ASP A 458 19.38 -16.42 -15.85
C ASP A 458 19.32 -15.07 -16.57
N HIS A 459 18.60 -14.10 -15.99
CA HIS A 459 18.60 -12.70 -16.44
C HIS A 459 19.99 -12.07 -16.41
N ASP A 460 20.73 -12.23 -15.30
CA ASP A 460 22.09 -11.67 -15.15
C ASP A 460 23.10 -12.31 -16.09
N ALA A 461 22.84 -13.54 -16.50
CA ALA A 461 23.62 -14.25 -17.53
C ALA A 461 23.21 -13.89 -18.98
N GLY A 462 22.24 -12.98 -19.16
CA GLY A 462 21.74 -12.56 -20.49
C GLY A 462 20.98 -13.64 -21.23
N LYS A 463 20.41 -14.64 -20.54
CA LYS A 463 19.62 -15.69 -21.17
C LYS A 463 18.27 -15.18 -21.63
N GLU A 464 17.84 -15.63 -22.79
CA GLU A 464 16.48 -15.37 -23.27
C GLU A 464 15.45 -16.05 -22.37
N TYR A 465 14.34 -15.33 -22.09
CA TYR A 465 13.27 -15.82 -21.22
C TYR A 465 12.30 -16.73 -21.97
N ASP A 466 12.20 -17.99 -21.53
CA ASP A 466 11.08 -18.88 -21.86
C ASP A 466 10.42 -19.34 -20.56
N VAL A 467 9.11 -19.08 -20.44
CA VAL A 467 8.32 -19.45 -19.26
C VAL A 467 8.37 -20.95 -18.96
N LYS A 468 8.54 -21.80 -19.97
CA LYS A 468 8.62 -23.27 -19.83
C LYS A 468 9.78 -23.71 -18.95
N ASP A 469 10.85 -22.94 -18.87
CA ASP A 469 12.04 -23.25 -18.06
C ASP A 469 11.78 -23.15 -16.56
N TYR A 470 10.66 -22.49 -16.17
CA TYR A 470 10.29 -22.17 -14.80
C TYR A 470 8.99 -22.86 -14.35
N LEU A 471 8.15 -23.33 -15.28
CA LEU A 471 6.93 -24.08 -15.00
C LEU A 471 7.20 -25.59 -15.00
N LYS A 472 7.65 -26.13 -13.85
CA LYS A 472 7.86 -27.60 -13.70
C LYS A 472 6.87 -28.19 -12.70
#